data_4af1bd229334e5c59e0d84de51adda8c
#
_entry.id   4af1bd229334e5c59e0d84de51adda8c
#
_cell.length_a   1.000
_cell.length_b   1.000
_cell.length_c   1.000
_cell.angle_alpha   90.00
_cell.angle_beta   90.00
_cell.angle_gamma   90.00
#
_symmetry.space_group_name_H-M   'P 1'
#
loop_
_entity.id
_entity.type
_entity.pdbx_description
1 polymer ?
#
loop_
_entity_poly.entity_id
_entity_poly.type
_entity_poly.pdbx_seq_one_letter_code
_entity_poly.pdbx_strand_id
1 'polypeptide(L)'
;AVVDAVTGTGFHGQFRANARLAAQQINRAQGFVLALDVPSGIEADTGRAAEDAVRASLTVTFHAKKPCHRLARQHCGEVRVARIGI
;
A
#
# COMPACT_ATOMS: atom_id res chain seq x y z
N ALA A 1 3.26 14.26 -7.08
CA ALA A 1 2.53 13.10 -6.56
C ALA A 1 3.15 11.81 -7.10
N VAL A 2 3.12 10.78 -6.30
CA VAL A 2 3.65 9.45 -6.66
C VAL A 2 2.52 8.43 -6.50
N VAL A 3 2.41 7.52 -7.47
CA VAL A 3 1.45 6.42 -7.40
C VAL A 3 2.21 5.14 -7.08
N ASP A 4 1.83 4.47 -5.99
CA ASP A 4 2.39 3.19 -5.59
C ASP A 4 1.53 2.05 -6.14
N ALA A 5 2.07 1.34 -7.12
CA ALA A 5 1.44 0.17 -7.70
C ALA A 5 2.46 -0.98 -7.85
N VAL A 6 3.44 -1.05 -6.95
CA VAL A 6 4.55 -2.00 -7.05
C VAL A 6 4.13 -3.42 -6.69
N THR A 7 3.48 -3.58 -5.54
CA THR A 7 2.85 -4.85 -5.18
C THR A 7 1.34 -4.65 -5.14
N GLY A 8 0.62 -5.39 -4.40
CA GLY A 8 -0.82 -5.26 -4.27
C GLY A 8 -1.29 -6.27 -3.26
N THR A 9 -2.52 -6.73 -3.42
CA THR A 9 -3.13 -7.68 -2.48
C THR A 9 -2.41 -9.03 -2.45
N GLY A 10 -1.66 -9.37 -3.50
CA GLY A 10 -0.97 -10.65 -3.58
C GLY A 10 0.34 -10.73 -2.80
N PHE A 11 0.74 -9.64 -2.14
CA PHE A 11 2.01 -9.65 -1.42
C PHE A 11 1.92 -10.52 -0.17
N HIS A 12 2.86 -11.44 -0.05
CA HIS A 12 3.05 -12.28 1.13
C HIS A 12 4.54 -12.52 1.37
N GLY A 13 4.92 -12.66 2.63
CA GLY A 13 6.27 -13.05 3.01
C GLY A 13 7.30 -11.97 2.77
N GLN A 14 8.31 -12.28 1.96
CA GLN A 14 9.44 -11.38 1.77
C GLN A 14 9.17 -10.33 0.72
N PHE A 15 9.59 -9.12 1.02
CA PHE A 15 9.56 -8.02 0.07
C PHE A 15 10.82 -8.12 -0.80
N ARG A 16 10.64 -8.45 -2.06
CA ARG A 16 11.77 -8.70 -2.96
C ARG A 16 12.61 -7.45 -3.16
N ALA A 17 13.91 -7.64 -3.45
CA ALA A 17 14.88 -6.56 -3.50
C ALA A 17 14.46 -5.43 -4.43
N ASN A 18 13.98 -5.74 -5.64
CA ASN A 18 13.59 -4.70 -6.59
C ASN A 18 12.36 -3.92 -6.10
N ALA A 19 11.38 -4.61 -5.56
CA ALA A 19 10.18 -3.97 -5.01
C ALA A 19 10.53 -3.15 -3.78
N ARG A 20 11.42 -3.65 -2.94
CA ARG A 20 11.88 -2.94 -1.75
C ARG A 20 12.61 -1.66 -2.12
N LEU A 21 13.49 -1.71 -3.13
CA LEU A 21 14.17 -0.50 -3.60
C LEU A 21 13.18 0.52 -4.15
N ALA A 22 12.18 0.08 -4.90
CA ALA A 22 11.13 0.97 -5.39
C ALA A 22 10.37 1.61 -4.24
N ALA A 23 10.02 0.83 -3.22
CA ALA A 23 9.33 1.34 -2.04
C ALA A 23 10.18 2.36 -1.29
N GLN A 24 11.48 2.10 -1.16
CA GLN A 24 12.40 3.06 -0.53
C GLN A 24 12.41 4.39 -1.27
N GLN A 25 12.42 4.36 -2.60
CA GLN A 25 12.38 5.58 -3.40
C GLN A 25 11.06 6.34 -3.19
N ILE A 26 9.95 5.62 -3.16
CA ILE A 26 8.64 6.22 -2.91
C ILE A 26 8.61 6.88 -1.53
N ASN A 27 9.10 6.19 -0.50
CA ASN A 27 9.10 6.73 0.86
C ASN A 27 10.01 7.94 1.01
N ARG A 28 11.06 8.05 0.20
CA ARG A 28 11.96 9.20 0.20
C ARG A 28 11.43 10.38 -0.58
N ALA A 29 10.51 10.14 -1.51
CA ALA A 29 9.93 11.20 -2.31
C ALA A 29 9.14 12.14 -1.41
N GLN A 30 9.29 13.43 -1.64
CA GLN A 30 8.48 14.41 -0.95
C GLN A 30 7.19 14.62 -1.71
N GLY A 31 6.12 14.81 -0.98
CA GLY A 31 4.82 15.08 -1.56
C GLY A 31 3.83 13.95 -1.32
N PHE A 32 2.77 13.97 -2.10
CA PHE A 32 1.62 13.09 -1.90
C PHE A 32 1.89 11.71 -2.51
N VAL A 33 1.61 10.66 -1.74
CA VAL A 33 1.73 9.27 -2.20
C VAL A 33 0.35 8.63 -2.22
N LEU A 34 -0.06 8.18 -3.38
CA LEU A 34 -1.30 7.45 -3.58
C LEU A 34 -0.98 5.96 -3.74
N ALA A 35 -1.51 5.13 -2.86
CA ALA A 35 -1.40 3.69 -3.01
C ALA A 35 -2.69 3.15 -3.64
N LEU A 36 -2.52 2.23 -4.58
CA LEU A 36 -3.64 1.54 -5.20
C LEU A 36 -3.84 0.21 -4.49
N ASP A 37 -5.01 0.01 -3.97
CA ASP A 37 -5.49 -1.16 -3.25
C ASP A 37 -4.83 -1.36 -1.90
N VAL A 38 -3.54 -1.68 -1.85
CA VAL A 38 -2.77 -1.89 -0.62
C VAL A 38 -1.39 -1.28 -0.83
N PRO A 39 -0.88 -0.49 0.13
CA PRO A 39 0.50 0.01 0.00
C PRO A 39 1.48 -1.14 -0.17
N SER A 40 2.48 -0.95 -1.04
CA SER A 40 3.43 -2.01 -1.35
C SER A 40 4.22 -2.42 -0.11
N GLY A 41 4.30 -3.73 0.12
CA GLY A 41 4.95 -4.30 1.30
C GLY A 41 4.02 -4.58 2.47
N ILE A 42 2.73 -4.34 2.33
CA ILE A 42 1.72 -4.63 3.36
C ILE A 42 0.94 -5.87 2.96
N GLU A 43 0.79 -6.81 3.89
CA GLU A 43 -0.07 -7.97 3.67
C GLU A 43 -1.53 -7.57 3.91
N ALA A 44 -2.37 -7.82 2.91
CA ALA A 44 -3.76 -7.38 2.94
C ALA A 44 -4.55 -8.03 4.09
N ASP A 45 -4.29 -9.29 4.38
CA ASP A 45 -5.09 -10.06 5.34
C ASP A 45 -4.68 -9.83 6.79
N THR A 46 -3.43 -9.50 7.03
CA THR A 46 -2.89 -9.41 8.39
C THR A 46 -2.48 -8.00 8.78
N GLY A 47 -2.24 -7.13 7.82
CA GLY A 47 -1.67 -5.82 8.07
C GLY A 47 -0.18 -5.84 8.37
N ARG A 48 0.47 -7.00 8.25
CA ARG A 48 1.90 -7.09 8.51
C ARG A 48 2.66 -6.25 7.49
N ALA A 49 3.53 -5.38 7.99
CA ALA A 49 4.33 -4.50 7.16
C ALA A 49 5.74 -5.06 7.02
N ALA A 50 6.21 -5.22 5.79
CA ALA A 50 7.60 -5.52 5.54
C ALA A 50 8.45 -4.29 5.86
N GLU A 51 9.74 -4.52 6.13
CA GLU A 51 10.68 -3.41 6.26
C GLU A 51 10.68 -2.62 4.95
N ASP A 52 10.65 -1.30 5.06
CA ASP A 52 10.56 -0.38 3.92
C ASP A 52 9.22 -0.40 3.18
N ALA A 53 8.18 -0.99 3.76
CA ALA A 53 6.85 -0.89 3.17
C ALA A 53 6.45 0.57 2.94
N VAL A 54 5.72 0.82 1.86
CA VAL A 54 5.31 2.17 1.49
C VAL A 54 4.38 2.77 2.54
N ARG A 55 4.59 4.05 2.84
CA ARG A 55 3.67 4.85 3.66
C ARG A 55 2.93 5.79 2.74
N ALA A 56 1.66 5.52 2.56
CA ALA A 56 0.83 6.29 1.65
C ALA A 56 0.15 7.46 2.37
N SER A 57 -0.14 8.51 1.61
CA SER A 57 -0.99 9.60 2.06
C SER A 57 -2.46 9.23 1.94
N LEU A 58 -2.77 8.49 0.87
CA LEU A 58 -4.11 8.01 0.58
C LEU A 58 -3.99 6.63 -0.05
N THR A 59 -4.85 5.71 0.37
CA THR A 59 -4.98 4.41 -0.27
C THR A 59 -6.39 4.30 -0.84
N VAL A 60 -6.48 4.01 -2.13
CA VAL A 60 -7.75 3.72 -2.77
C VAL A 60 -7.85 2.21 -2.98
N THR A 61 -8.81 1.59 -2.30
CA THR A 61 -9.09 0.18 -2.47
C THR A 61 -10.40 0.00 -3.23
N PHE A 62 -10.66 -1.23 -3.70
CA PHE A 62 -11.77 -1.49 -4.60
C PHE A 62 -12.78 -2.41 -3.92
N HIS A 63 -14.05 -2.08 -4.08
CA HIS A 63 -15.23 -2.79 -3.58
C HIS A 63 -15.39 -2.77 -2.08
N ALA A 64 -14.37 -3.15 -1.30
CA ALA A 64 -14.45 -3.18 0.16
C ALA A 64 -13.07 -3.04 0.78
N LYS A 65 -13.02 -2.51 2.00
CA LYS A 65 -11.80 -2.46 2.78
C LYS A 65 -11.34 -3.88 3.14
N LYS A 66 -10.02 -4.05 3.21
CA LYS A 66 -9.38 -5.28 3.65
C LYS A 66 -8.87 -5.11 5.08
N PRO A 67 -8.55 -6.19 5.78
CA PRO A 67 -8.08 -6.07 7.18
C PRO A 67 -6.90 -5.11 7.35
N CYS A 68 -5.96 -5.09 6.40
CA CYS A 68 -4.79 -4.21 6.48
C CYS A 68 -5.16 -2.73 6.54
N HIS A 69 -6.27 -2.32 5.96
CA HIS A 69 -6.66 -0.91 5.96
C HIS A 69 -6.97 -0.40 7.37
N ARG A 70 -7.31 -1.29 8.28
CA ARG A 70 -7.48 -0.96 9.68
C ARG A 70 -6.23 -1.30 10.50
N LEU A 71 -5.60 -2.44 10.21
CA LEU A 71 -4.49 -2.96 11.02
C LEU A 71 -3.18 -2.24 10.73
N ALA A 72 -3.01 -1.70 9.52
CA ALA A 72 -1.80 -0.99 9.11
C ALA A 72 -2.10 0.46 8.74
N ARG A 73 -2.86 1.16 9.58
CA ARG A 73 -3.35 2.52 9.30
C ARG A 73 -2.22 3.50 9.01
N GLN A 74 -1.10 3.39 9.74
CA GLN A 74 0.02 4.30 9.54
C GLN A 74 0.70 4.15 8.19
N HIS A 75 0.50 3.03 7.51
CA HIS A 75 0.98 2.83 6.14
C HIS A 75 -0.05 3.20 5.10
N CYS A 76 -1.34 3.11 5.42
CA CYS A 76 -2.40 3.34 4.45
C CYS A 76 -2.79 4.81 4.30
N GLY A 77 -2.57 5.62 5.33
CA GLY A 77 -3.09 6.98 5.35
C GLY A 77 -4.61 6.99 5.33
N GLU A 78 -5.17 7.97 4.65
CA GLU A 78 -6.62 7.99 4.43
C GLU A 78 -7.00 6.86 3.49
N VAL A 79 -8.09 6.14 3.77
CA VAL A 79 -8.53 5.01 2.93
C VAL A 79 -9.87 5.34 2.31
N ARG A 80 -9.95 5.20 1.00
CA ARG A 80 -11.18 5.38 0.23
C ARG A 80 -11.51 4.11 -0.53
N VAL A 81 -12.79 3.76 -0.55
CA VAL A 81 -13.26 2.61 -1.30
C VAL A 81 -13.85 3.10 -2.61
N ALA A 82 -13.28 2.64 -3.73
CA ALA A 82 -13.82 2.90 -5.05
C ALA A 82 -14.68 1.70 -5.47
N ARG A 83 -15.91 1.98 -5.84
CA ARG A 83 -16.80 0.93 -6.34
C ARG A 83 -16.83 1.02 -7.84
N ILE A 84 -16.35 -0.04 -8.47
CA ILE A 84 -16.34 -0.14 -9.91
C ILE A 84 -17.61 -0.88 -10.31
N GLY A 85 -18.47 -0.20 -11.06
CA GLY A 85 -19.69 -0.83 -11.55
C GLY A 85 -19.37 -1.93 -12.55
N ILE A 86 -19.76 -3.13 -12.23
CA ILE A 86 -19.60 -4.27 -13.10
C ILE A 86 -20.98 -4.85 -13.39
#